data_fdf03ffeaff4a03786eecaf2b88a66ba
#
_entry.id   fdf03ffeaff4a03786eecaf2b88a66ba
#
_cell.length_a   1.000
_cell.length_b   1.000
_cell.length_c   1.000
_cell.angle_alpha   90.00
_cell.angle_beta   90.00
_cell.angle_gamma   90.00
#
_symmetry.space_group_name_H-M   'P 1'
#
loop_
_entity.id
_entity.type
_entity.pdbx_description
1 polymer ?
#
loop_
_entity_poly.entity_id
_entity_poly.type
_entity_poly.pdbx_seq_one_letter_code
_entity_poly.pdbx_strand_id
1 'polypeptide(L)'
;MFSLGMTGMRLNLSHVTLAESGDLIGKMKRAAEKCGVKPQLLVDLQGPELRTGTISEPVSLKNGDIVEICGIPEKVKDSSVSGADRKEIAQKSENKDIEKIPAEKNICGKGSGNADRSQNKRDHVKAPGEYAKIMLPELTFPYLIPGQEVLLDDGKIHLKIVEKAENVTENGGENTQEKRYFAKVLWGGLLKSRKSAALPGAKIYPPTLTNSDLANIKIAKEMGVTGVMQPFVRDHSDLECVKEALREAGAEDIRLFAKIENMDGVRKLEKLLPAADEIVIARGDLGNAVHLWDLPGVQRQIAEKCRAAGKPFMVVTQMLASMERSPVPTRAEVNDIFHAVMDGAASIMVTGETAVGDYPVEVIRYMVNTVRSAEKEENR
;
A
#
# COMPACT_ATOMS: atom_id res chain seq x y z
N MET A 1 -25.50 11.40 1.97
CA MET A 1 -24.38 11.18 2.90
C MET A 1 -24.02 12.45 3.67
N PHE A 2 -23.78 13.62 3.05
CA PHE A 2 -23.50 14.87 3.79
C PHE A 2 -24.60 15.25 4.79
N SER A 3 -25.88 15.12 4.41
CA SER A 3 -27.00 15.35 5.32
C SER A 3 -27.05 14.42 6.54
N LEU A 4 -26.31 13.34 6.53
CA LEU A 4 -26.18 12.39 7.65
C LEU A 4 -24.96 12.71 8.56
N GLY A 5 -24.05 13.60 8.12
CA GLY A 5 -22.89 14.00 8.90
C GLY A 5 -21.55 13.60 8.28
N MET A 6 -21.51 13.12 7.03
CA MET A 6 -20.25 12.94 6.31
C MET A 6 -19.52 14.28 6.17
N THR A 7 -18.21 14.31 6.45
CA THR A 7 -17.39 15.53 6.43
C THR A 7 -16.49 15.67 5.22
N GLY A 8 -16.23 14.59 4.49
CA GLY A 8 -15.34 14.62 3.35
C GLY A 8 -15.35 13.35 2.52
N MET A 9 -14.52 13.34 1.49
CA MET A 9 -14.33 12.23 0.57
C MET A 9 -12.83 12.00 0.37
N ARG A 10 -12.41 10.73 0.28
CA ARG A 10 -11.06 10.33 -0.11
C ARG A 10 -11.08 9.73 -1.51
N LEU A 11 -10.14 10.15 -2.36
CA LEU A 11 -9.85 9.55 -3.66
C LEU A 11 -8.59 8.71 -3.57
N ASN A 12 -8.66 7.47 -4.05
CA ASN A 12 -7.49 6.59 -4.16
C ASN A 12 -6.83 6.78 -5.53
N LEU A 13 -5.68 7.43 -5.58
CA LEU A 13 -4.97 7.74 -6.81
C LEU A 13 -4.14 6.56 -7.36
N SER A 14 -4.19 5.39 -6.71
CA SER A 14 -3.62 4.15 -7.26
C SER A 14 -4.41 3.62 -8.47
N HIS A 15 -5.68 4.01 -8.62
CA HIS A 15 -6.57 3.49 -9.67
C HIS A 15 -7.00 4.54 -10.70
N VAL A 16 -7.02 5.81 -10.30
CA VAL A 16 -7.42 6.96 -11.13
C VAL A 16 -6.46 8.11 -10.88
N THR A 17 -6.32 9.01 -11.82
CA THR A 17 -5.59 10.27 -11.61
C THR A 17 -6.53 11.34 -11.03
N LEU A 18 -5.94 12.35 -10.39
CA LEU A 18 -6.71 13.47 -9.88
C LEU A 18 -7.40 14.25 -11.02
N ALA A 19 -6.73 14.37 -12.17
CA ALA A 19 -7.27 15.02 -13.36
C ALA A 19 -8.55 14.33 -13.88
N GLU A 20 -8.56 12.98 -13.91
CA GLU A 20 -9.72 12.19 -14.32
C GLU A 20 -10.89 12.27 -13.32
N SER A 21 -10.64 12.71 -12.10
CA SER A 21 -11.63 12.76 -11.02
C SER A 21 -12.46 14.04 -10.97
N GLY A 22 -12.28 14.97 -11.93
CA GLY A 22 -12.92 16.29 -11.93
C GLY A 22 -14.45 16.26 -11.80
N ASP A 23 -15.12 15.39 -12.55
CA ASP A 23 -16.58 15.24 -12.49
C ASP A 23 -17.07 14.74 -11.12
N LEU A 24 -16.36 13.78 -10.52
CA LEU A 24 -16.69 13.25 -9.21
C LEU A 24 -16.49 14.31 -8.12
N ILE A 25 -15.39 15.06 -8.18
CA ILE A 25 -15.12 16.19 -7.29
C ILE A 25 -16.20 17.25 -7.42
N GLY A 26 -16.61 17.59 -8.64
CA GLY A 26 -17.70 18.54 -8.90
C GLY A 26 -19.03 18.07 -8.30
N LYS A 27 -19.37 16.79 -8.43
CA LYS A 27 -20.58 16.20 -7.81
C LYS A 27 -20.51 16.28 -6.28
N MET A 28 -19.36 15.96 -5.68
CA MET A 28 -19.13 16.05 -4.24
C MET A 28 -19.33 17.49 -3.73
N LYS A 29 -18.69 18.48 -4.37
CA LYS A 29 -18.78 19.89 -3.98
C LYS A 29 -20.24 20.37 -4.03
N ARG A 30 -20.96 20.12 -5.12
CA ARG A 30 -22.40 20.47 -5.24
C ARG A 30 -23.28 19.78 -4.19
N ALA A 31 -23.00 18.52 -3.86
CA ALA A 31 -23.76 17.79 -2.85
C ALA A 31 -23.52 18.34 -1.44
N ALA A 32 -22.28 18.71 -1.11
CA ALA A 32 -21.91 19.32 0.16
C ALA A 32 -22.53 20.72 0.32
N GLU A 33 -22.47 21.54 -0.72
CA GLU A 33 -23.08 22.89 -0.77
C GLU A 33 -24.58 22.86 -0.46
N LYS A 34 -25.32 21.92 -1.06
CA LYS A 34 -26.74 21.72 -0.78
C LYS A 34 -27.04 21.39 0.70
N CYS A 35 -26.06 20.88 1.43
CA CYS A 35 -26.15 20.53 2.84
C CYS A 35 -25.50 21.57 3.76
N GLY A 36 -24.98 22.69 3.22
CA GLY A 36 -24.25 23.70 4.00
C GLY A 36 -22.93 23.19 4.60
N VAL A 37 -22.32 22.15 4.01
CA VAL A 37 -21.09 21.53 4.47
C VAL A 37 -19.92 22.00 3.61
N LYS A 38 -18.81 22.42 4.25
CA LYS A 38 -17.52 22.62 3.57
C LYS A 38 -16.77 21.27 3.59
N PRO A 39 -16.75 20.52 2.49
CA PRO A 39 -16.23 19.17 2.49
C PRO A 39 -14.71 19.16 2.48
N GLN A 40 -14.10 18.16 3.14
CA GLN A 40 -12.70 17.82 2.95
C GLN A 40 -12.58 16.92 1.72
N LEU A 41 -11.59 17.21 0.87
CA LEU A 41 -11.16 16.34 -0.23
C LEU A 41 -9.77 15.83 0.07
N LEU A 42 -9.70 14.55 0.46
CA LEU A 42 -8.45 13.86 0.69
C LEU A 42 -8.04 13.08 -0.56
N VAL A 43 -6.77 13.10 -0.90
CA VAL A 43 -6.20 12.26 -1.95
C VAL A 43 -5.18 11.31 -1.34
N ASP A 44 -5.33 10.02 -1.63
CA ASP A 44 -4.40 8.99 -1.20
C ASP A 44 -3.46 8.68 -2.36
N LEU A 45 -2.19 9.02 -2.18
CA LEU A 45 -1.16 8.86 -3.19
C LEU A 45 -0.90 7.37 -3.48
N GLN A 46 -0.26 7.11 -4.60
CA GLN A 46 0.19 5.76 -4.97
C GLN A 46 1.34 5.32 -4.05
N GLY A 47 2.29 6.23 -3.78
CA GLY A 47 3.41 6.02 -2.88
C GLY A 47 4.35 4.89 -3.29
N PRO A 48 5.17 4.39 -2.35
CA PRO A 48 6.23 3.41 -2.60
C PRO A 48 5.72 1.97 -2.68
N GLU A 49 4.45 1.73 -3.00
CA GLU A 49 3.91 0.38 -3.11
C GLU A 49 4.47 -0.36 -4.32
N LEU A 50 4.95 -1.57 -4.09
CA LEU A 50 5.31 -2.45 -5.19
C LEU A 50 4.06 -3.03 -5.84
N ARG A 51 3.97 -2.93 -7.15
CA ARG A 51 2.84 -3.47 -7.93
C ARG A 51 3.33 -4.29 -9.11
N THR A 52 2.54 -5.30 -9.47
CA THR A 52 2.74 -6.05 -10.71
C THR A 52 2.54 -5.14 -11.92
N GLY A 53 3.13 -5.48 -13.04
CA GLY A 53 2.91 -4.80 -14.31
C GLY A 53 1.49 -4.94 -14.83
N THR A 54 1.24 -4.30 -15.97
CA THR A 54 -0.04 -4.39 -16.68
C THR A 54 -0.13 -5.70 -17.45
N ILE A 55 -1.19 -6.47 -17.24
CA ILE A 55 -1.53 -7.68 -17.99
C ILE A 55 -2.81 -7.43 -18.80
N SER A 56 -2.83 -7.91 -20.05
CA SER A 56 -3.97 -7.70 -20.96
C SER A 56 -5.24 -8.41 -20.49
N GLU A 57 -5.08 -9.63 -19.99
CA GLU A 57 -6.17 -10.44 -19.49
C GLU A 57 -5.80 -11.06 -18.13
N PRO A 58 -6.76 -11.21 -17.20
CA PRO A 58 -6.50 -11.84 -15.91
C PRO A 58 -5.91 -13.24 -16.07
N VAL A 59 -4.86 -13.55 -15.31
CA VAL A 59 -4.16 -14.83 -15.36
C VAL A 59 -4.63 -15.71 -14.21
N SER A 60 -5.17 -16.90 -14.53
CA SER A 60 -5.54 -17.91 -13.55
C SER A 60 -4.31 -18.72 -13.16
N LEU A 61 -3.92 -18.64 -11.89
CA LEU A 61 -2.80 -19.36 -11.29
C LEU A 61 -3.32 -20.50 -10.42
N LYS A 62 -2.81 -21.70 -10.61
CA LYS A 62 -3.17 -22.88 -9.80
C LYS A 62 -2.03 -23.28 -8.88
N ASN A 63 -2.37 -23.85 -7.73
CA ASN A 63 -1.37 -24.37 -6.79
C ASN A 63 -0.47 -25.41 -7.52
N GLY A 64 0.83 -25.23 -7.39
CA GLY A 64 1.84 -26.08 -8.02
C GLY A 64 2.32 -25.60 -9.40
N ASP A 65 1.63 -24.65 -10.03
CA ASP A 65 2.09 -24.07 -11.30
C ASP A 65 3.48 -23.44 -11.14
N ILE A 66 4.24 -23.46 -12.23
CA ILE A 66 5.47 -22.66 -12.36
C ILE A 66 5.13 -21.44 -13.20
N VAL A 67 5.57 -20.27 -12.75
CA VAL A 67 5.40 -19.00 -13.44
C VAL A 67 6.75 -18.35 -13.68
N GLU A 68 6.86 -17.55 -14.73
CA GLU A 68 8.03 -16.73 -15.04
C GLU A 68 7.84 -15.34 -14.46
N ILE A 69 8.82 -14.84 -13.70
CA ILE A 69 8.88 -13.45 -13.23
C ILE A 69 9.89 -12.70 -14.11
N CYS A 70 9.45 -11.58 -14.67
CA CYS A 70 10.24 -10.70 -15.54
C CYS A 70 10.09 -9.23 -15.11
N GLY A 71 10.90 -8.35 -15.71
CA GLY A 71 10.83 -6.90 -15.47
C GLY A 71 9.61 -6.25 -16.08
N ILE A 72 9.16 -5.16 -15.46
CA ILE A 72 8.20 -4.26 -16.09
C ILE A 72 8.97 -3.51 -17.19
N PRO A 73 8.57 -3.65 -18.48
CA PRO A 73 9.28 -2.96 -19.56
C PRO A 73 9.20 -1.43 -19.33
N GLU A 74 10.36 -0.77 -19.43
CA GLU A 74 10.36 0.70 -19.46
C GLU A 74 9.51 1.15 -20.66
N LYS A 75 8.40 1.82 -20.40
CA LYS A 75 7.65 2.50 -21.47
C LYS A 75 8.62 3.46 -22.14
N VAL A 76 8.70 3.39 -23.46
CA VAL A 76 9.40 4.35 -24.32
C VAL A 76 9.16 5.75 -23.75
N LYS A 77 10.25 6.41 -23.39
CA LYS A 77 10.26 7.74 -22.76
C LYS A 77 9.36 8.68 -23.57
N ASP A 78 8.29 9.13 -22.93
CA ASP A 78 7.57 10.30 -23.43
C ASP A 78 8.56 11.47 -23.40
N SER A 79 8.88 12.00 -24.59
CA SER A 79 9.96 12.94 -24.88
C SER A 79 9.56 14.37 -24.47
N SER A 80 9.33 14.62 -23.19
CA SER A 80 9.01 15.98 -22.71
C SER A 80 9.58 16.37 -21.35
N VAL A 81 10.66 15.73 -20.88
CA VAL A 81 11.40 16.24 -19.69
C VAL A 81 12.88 16.20 -20.00
N SER A 82 13.50 17.37 -20.06
CA SER A 82 14.92 17.58 -20.34
C SER A 82 15.81 16.99 -19.24
N GLY A 83 16.93 16.36 -19.67
CA GLY A 83 17.81 15.55 -18.84
C GLY A 83 18.70 16.29 -17.80
N ALA A 84 18.33 17.49 -17.33
CA ALA A 84 19.13 18.27 -16.38
C ALA A 84 18.84 17.91 -14.92
N ASP A 85 17.61 17.52 -14.58
CA ASP A 85 17.18 17.38 -13.17
C ASP A 85 17.48 16.00 -12.54
N ARG A 86 17.99 15.04 -13.34
CA ARG A 86 18.24 13.65 -12.85
C ARG A 86 19.53 13.45 -12.06
N LYS A 87 20.49 14.37 -12.14
CA LYS A 87 21.81 14.17 -11.50
C LYS A 87 21.87 14.63 -10.03
N GLU A 88 21.02 15.53 -9.59
CA GLU A 88 21.09 16.07 -8.23
C GLU A 88 20.40 15.20 -7.19
N ILE A 89 19.36 14.45 -7.57
CA ILE A 89 18.60 13.57 -6.65
C ILE A 89 19.34 12.25 -6.38
N ALA A 90 20.12 11.74 -7.34
CA ALA A 90 20.86 10.49 -7.20
C ALA A 90 22.13 10.61 -6.32
N GLN A 91 22.73 11.78 -6.19
CA GLN A 91 23.97 11.97 -5.42
C GLN A 91 23.79 12.15 -3.91
N LYS A 92 22.57 12.35 -3.42
CA LYS A 92 22.30 12.47 -1.96
C LYS A 92 22.01 11.13 -1.25
N SER A 93 21.93 10.01 -1.96
CA SER A 93 21.61 8.71 -1.38
C SER A 93 22.80 7.76 -1.17
N GLU A 94 24.01 8.12 -1.61
CA GLU A 94 25.18 7.20 -1.61
C GLU A 94 26.12 7.28 -0.40
N ASN A 95 25.84 8.04 0.63
CA ASN A 95 26.70 8.13 1.82
C ASN A 95 25.95 7.82 3.11
N LYS A 96 25.78 6.54 3.42
CA LYS A 96 25.67 6.05 4.82
C LYS A 96 26.24 4.64 4.94
N ASP A 97 27.21 4.53 5.82
CA ASP A 97 28.00 3.36 6.15
C ASP A 97 27.19 2.11 6.47
N ILE A 98 27.58 0.99 5.86
CA ILE A 98 27.04 -0.34 6.15
C ILE A 98 27.83 -0.91 7.32
N GLU A 99 27.31 -0.84 8.53
CA GLU A 99 27.81 -1.62 9.66
C GLU A 99 27.45 -3.11 9.47
N LYS A 100 28.49 -3.95 9.45
CA LYS A 100 28.37 -5.41 9.38
C LYS A 100 27.96 -5.98 10.73
N ILE A 101 26.79 -6.61 10.80
CA ILE A 101 26.34 -7.40 11.96
C ILE A 101 26.85 -8.84 11.79
N PRO A 102 27.48 -9.47 12.82
CA PRO A 102 28.01 -10.83 12.72
C PRO A 102 26.90 -11.89 12.69
N ALA A 103 27.14 -12.95 11.92
CA ALA A 103 26.24 -14.09 11.82
C ALA A 103 26.29 -14.96 13.10
N GLU A 104 25.14 -15.20 13.72
CA GLU A 104 24.99 -16.17 14.79
C GLU A 104 25.02 -17.61 14.26
N LYS A 105 25.80 -18.44 14.95
CA LYS A 105 25.99 -19.86 14.65
C LYS A 105 24.80 -20.70 15.09
N ASN A 106 24.12 -21.34 14.14
CA ASN A 106 23.14 -22.37 14.44
C ASN A 106 23.83 -23.69 14.83
N ILE A 107 23.48 -24.21 16.01
CA ILE A 107 23.92 -25.50 16.53
C ILE A 107 23.06 -26.60 15.90
N CYS A 108 23.70 -27.48 15.14
CA CYS A 108 23.08 -28.60 14.46
C CYS A 108 23.00 -29.83 15.40
N GLY A 109 21.78 -30.26 15.74
CA GLY A 109 21.51 -31.55 16.38
C GLY A 109 21.51 -32.67 15.35
N LYS A 110 22.37 -33.69 15.55
CA LYS A 110 22.43 -34.93 14.74
C LYS A 110 21.24 -35.85 15.06
N GLY A 111 20.40 -36.13 14.06
CA GLY A 111 19.44 -37.22 14.07
C GLY A 111 19.67 -38.12 12.84
N SER A 112 20.07 -39.34 13.07
CA SER A 112 20.28 -40.39 12.06
C SER A 112 18.94 -40.97 11.60
N GLY A 113 18.70 -41.05 10.29
CA GLY A 113 17.54 -41.71 9.73
C GLY A 113 17.69 -42.00 8.24
N ASN A 114 17.64 -43.22 7.89
CA ASN A 114 17.84 -43.94 6.63
C ASN A 114 17.44 -43.24 5.33
N ALA A 115 18.35 -43.39 4.36
CA ALA A 115 18.13 -43.10 2.94
C ALA A 115 17.08 -44.04 2.32
N ASP A 116 16.00 -43.43 1.79
CA ASP A 116 15.17 -44.09 0.78
C ASP A 116 15.47 -43.41 -0.58
N ARG A 117 16.07 -44.22 -1.48
CA ARG A 117 16.34 -43.86 -2.88
C ARG A 117 15.05 -44.11 -3.67
N SER A 118 14.23 -43.10 -3.86
CA SER A 118 13.17 -43.17 -4.86
C SER A 118 13.14 -41.89 -5.74
N GLN A 119 13.58 -42.11 -6.96
CA GLN A 119 13.18 -41.48 -8.20
C GLN A 119 13.06 -39.94 -8.22
N ASN A 120 14.16 -39.33 -8.63
CA ASN A 120 14.23 -37.97 -9.17
C ASN A 120 13.42 -37.95 -10.49
N LYS A 121 12.10 -37.71 -10.41
CA LYS A 121 11.31 -37.27 -11.56
C LYS A 121 11.75 -35.83 -11.82
N ARG A 122 12.55 -35.63 -12.87
CA ARG A 122 12.75 -34.32 -13.51
C ARG A 122 11.37 -33.89 -13.96
N ASP A 123 10.75 -32.99 -13.21
CA ASP A 123 9.53 -32.32 -13.64
C ASP A 123 9.86 -31.64 -14.97
N HIS A 124 9.05 -31.91 -16.00
CA HIS A 124 9.26 -31.41 -17.35
C HIS A 124 9.30 -29.88 -17.32
N VAL A 125 10.48 -29.32 -17.53
CA VAL A 125 10.65 -27.90 -17.82
C VAL A 125 9.96 -27.65 -19.16
N LYS A 126 8.86 -26.92 -19.16
CA LYS A 126 8.16 -26.49 -20.37
C LYS A 126 9.09 -25.61 -21.21
N ALA A 127 8.85 -25.57 -22.51
CA ALA A 127 9.65 -24.73 -23.42
C ALA A 127 9.51 -23.22 -23.06
N PRO A 128 10.53 -22.38 -23.36
CA PRO A 128 10.45 -20.94 -23.19
C PRO A 128 9.23 -20.39 -23.95
N GLY A 129 8.29 -19.74 -23.23
CA GLY A 129 7.03 -19.22 -23.82
C GLY A 129 5.75 -19.88 -23.30
N GLU A 130 5.84 -21.03 -22.60
CA GLU A 130 4.68 -21.75 -22.06
C GLU A 130 4.30 -21.38 -20.61
N TYR A 131 5.09 -20.51 -19.94
CA TYR A 131 4.82 -20.09 -18.56
C TYR A 131 4.00 -18.80 -18.53
N ALA A 132 3.08 -18.72 -17.59
CA ALA A 132 2.43 -17.46 -17.27
C ALA A 132 3.48 -16.45 -16.79
N LYS A 133 3.48 -15.24 -17.38
CA LYS A 133 4.45 -14.19 -17.07
C LYS A 133 3.86 -13.22 -16.05
N ILE A 134 4.63 -12.95 -15.00
CA ILE A 134 4.31 -11.96 -13.95
C ILE A 134 5.41 -10.89 -13.99
N MET A 135 5.02 -9.66 -14.26
CA MET A 135 5.96 -8.54 -14.30
C MET A 135 6.09 -7.91 -12.92
N LEU A 136 7.33 -7.77 -12.40
CA LEU A 136 7.65 -7.06 -11.17
C LEU A 136 8.61 -5.90 -11.44
N PRO A 137 8.60 -4.85 -10.59
CA PRO A 137 9.59 -3.77 -10.68
C PRO A 137 11.03 -4.29 -10.56
N GLU A 138 11.96 -3.79 -11.36
CA GLU A 138 13.35 -4.25 -11.37
C GLU A 138 14.06 -4.11 -10.01
N LEU A 139 13.65 -3.14 -9.20
CA LEU A 139 14.18 -2.96 -7.84
C LEU A 139 13.92 -4.19 -6.92
N THR A 140 13.00 -5.10 -7.29
CA THR A 140 12.75 -6.35 -6.57
C THR A 140 13.79 -7.44 -6.92
N PHE A 141 14.45 -7.35 -8.06
CA PHE A 141 15.30 -8.40 -8.61
C PHE A 141 16.49 -8.83 -7.75
N PRO A 142 17.19 -7.92 -7.02
CA PRO A 142 18.25 -8.33 -6.09
C PRO A 142 17.77 -9.27 -4.98
N TYR A 143 16.46 -9.26 -4.70
CA TYR A 143 15.84 -10.04 -3.63
C TYR A 143 15.16 -11.32 -4.12
N LEU A 144 15.02 -11.51 -5.46
CA LEU A 144 14.46 -12.73 -6.04
C LEU A 144 15.48 -13.88 -6.02
N ILE A 145 15.78 -14.37 -4.84
CA ILE A 145 16.68 -15.51 -4.62
C ILE A 145 15.87 -16.79 -4.37
N PRO A 146 16.40 -17.99 -4.68
CA PRO A 146 15.71 -19.25 -4.41
C PRO A 146 15.26 -19.34 -2.95
N GLY A 147 13.99 -19.68 -2.74
CA GLY A 147 13.36 -19.74 -1.44
C GLY A 147 12.64 -18.46 -1.01
N GLN A 148 12.88 -17.31 -1.65
CA GLN A 148 12.16 -16.06 -1.37
C GLN A 148 10.69 -16.22 -1.70
N GLU A 149 9.84 -15.76 -0.79
CA GLU A 149 8.39 -15.70 -0.98
C GLU A 149 8.00 -14.36 -1.65
N VAL A 150 6.98 -14.43 -2.52
CA VAL A 150 6.38 -13.28 -3.17
C VAL A 150 4.87 -13.36 -2.97
N LEU A 151 4.31 -12.34 -2.33
CA LEU A 151 2.88 -12.20 -2.08
C LEU A 151 2.30 -11.22 -3.11
N LEU A 152 1.18 -11.58 -3.74
CA LEU A 152 0.48 -10.74 -4.70
C LEU A 152 -0.99 -10.58 -4.31
N ASP A 153 -1.63 -9.47 -4.74
CA ASP A 153 -3.04 -9.13 -4.49
C ASP A 153 -3.38 -9.23 -2.99
N ASP A 154 -2.65 -8.47 -2.16
CA ASP A 154 -2.80 -8.42 -0.70
C ASP A 154 -2.63 -9.79 -0.02
N GLY A 155 -1.69 -10.59 -0.55
CA GLY A 155 -1.37 -11.91 -0.02
C GLY A 155 -2.34 -13.04 -0.44
N LYS A 156 -3.33 -12.76 -1.31
CA LYS A 156 -4.25 -13.78 -1.83
C LYS A 156 -3.57 -14.79 -2.74
N ILE A 157 -2.48 -14.39 -3.41
CA ILE A 157 -1.66 -15.24 -4.25
C ILE A 157 -0.27 -15.29 -3.65
N HIS A 158 0.25 -16.50 -3.44
CA HIS A 158 1.53 -16.74 -2.79
C HIS A 158 2.44 -17.55 -3.70
N LEU A 159 3.60 -17.00 -4.01
CA LEU A 159 4.62 -17.61 -4.85
C LEU A 159 5.90 -17.84 -4.04
N LYS A 160 6.73 -18.79 -4.49
CA LYS A 160 8.07 -19.01 -3.96
C LYS A 160 9.07 -19.13 -5.10
N ILE A 161 10.12 -18.34 -5.06
CA ILE A 161 11.18 -18.39 -6.05
C ILE A 161 11.88 -19.75 -5.97
N VAL A 162 11.97 -20.43 -7.12
CA VAL A 162 12.61 -21.75 -7.22
C VAL A 162 13.96 -21.68 -7.94
N GLU A 163 14.05 -20.83 -8.99
CA GLU A 163 15.26 -20.74 -9.81
C GLU A 163 15.39 -19.35 -10.43
N LYS A 164 16.65 -18.95 -10.69
CA LYS A 164 17.00 -17.82 -11.54
C LYS A 164 17.41 -18.38 -12.90
N ALA A 165 16.73 -17.98 -13.98
CA ALA A 165 17.13 -18.37 -15.32
C ALA A 165 18.44 -17.68 -15.68
N GLU A 166 19.45 -18.48 -16.02
CA GLU A 166 20.65 -17.98 -16.69
C GLU A 166 20.32 -17.66 -18.15
N ASN A 167 20.88 -16.58 -18.64
CA ASN A 167 20.63 -15.97 -19.94
C ASN A 167 20.44 -16.99 -21.08
N VAL A 168 19.25 -17.06 -21.67
CA VAL A 168 19.04 -17.66 -22.98
C VAL A 168 19.28 -16.56 -24.01
N THR A 169 20.40 -16.62 -24.72
CA THR A 169 20.67 -15.79 -25.88
C THR A 169 19.71 -16.22 -26.99
N GLU A 170 18.64 -15.48 -27.22
CA GLU A 170 17.90 -15.55 -28.46
C GLU A 170 18.69 -14.83 -29.57
N ASN A 171 18.80 -15.49 -30.69
CA ASN A 171 19.58 -15.15 -31.88
C ASN A 171 19.65 -13.65 -32.20
N GLY A 172 20.84 -13.04 -32.15
CA GLY A 172 21.32 -12.05 -33.11
C GLY A 172 20.70 -10.64 -33.04
N GLY A 173 20.52 -10.07 -31.87
CA GLY A 173 20.15 -8.65 -31.74
C GLY A 173 20.51 -8.13 -30.36
N GLU A 174 20.88 -6.88 -30.25
CA GLU A 174 21.43 -6.13 -29.12
C GLU A 174 21.18 -6.71 -27.72
N ASN A 175 22.26 -6.86 -26.98
CA ASN A 175 22.44 -7.57 -25.71
C ASN A 175 21.66 -6.93 -24.54
N THR A 176 20.32 -7.02 -24.54
CA THR A 176 19.50 -6.73 -23.37
C THR A 176 19.38 -8.01 -22.54
N GLN A 177 20.20 -8.11 -21.49
CA GLN A 177 20.13 -9.19 -20.52
C GLN A 177 18.83 -9.08 -19.71
N GLU A 178 17.74 -9.63 -20.23
CA GLU A 178 16.50 -9.78 -19.44
C GLU A 178 16.72 -10.80 -18.32
N LYS A 179 16.68 -10.33 -17.09
CA LYS A 179 16.71 -11.19 -15.90
C LYS A 179 15.37 -11.88 -15.77
N ARG A 180 15.36 -13.20 -15.80
CA ARG A 180 14.16 -14.03 -15.64
C ARG A 180 14.29 -14.89 -14.40
N TYR A 181 13.20 -15.08 -13.68
CA TYR A 181 13.13 -15.91 -12.50
C TYR A 181 11.92 -16.83 -12.60
N PHE A 182 12.05 -18.04 -12.07
CA PHE A 182 10.92 -18.96 -11.97
C PHE A 182 10.44 -19.05 -10.54
N ALA A 183 9.12 -19.04 -10.38
CA ALA A 183 8.47 -19.18 -9.09
C ALA A 183 7.39 -20.26 -9.13
N LYS A 184 7.30 -21.04 -8.05
CA LYS A 184 6.22 -22.00 -7.83
C LYS A 184 5.07 -21.31 -7.14
N VAL A 185 3.86 -21.51 -7.64
CA VAL A 185 2.61 -21.06 -7.00
C VAL A 185 2.33 -21.96 -5.80
N LEU A 186 2.37 -21.40 -4.60
CA LEU A 186 1.97 -22.07 -3.36
C LEU A 186 0.47 -21.96 -3.13
N TRP A 187 -0.08 -20.74 -3.26
CA TRP A 187 -1.50 -20.42 -3.28
C TRP A 187 -1.83 -19.65 -4.55
N GLY A 188 -2.69 -20.20 -5.33
CA GLY A 188 -3.15 -19.65 -6.60
C GLY A 188 -4.36 -18.73 -6.46
N GLY A 189 -4.75 -18.14 -7.59
CA GLY A 189 -5.89 -17.23 -7.70
C GLY A 189 -5.95 -16.57 -9.06
N LEU A 190 -6.88 -15.65 -9.24
CA LEU A 190 -7.01 -14.85 -10.47
C LEU A 190 -6.20 -13.56 -10.32
N LEU A 191 -5.00 -13.52 -10.93
CA LEU A 191 -4.16 -12.34 -10.94
C LEU A 191 -4.66 -11.35 -12.00
N LYS A 192 -5.01 -10.13 -11.53
CA LYS A 192 -5.38 -9.00 -12.38
C LYS A 192 -4.21 -8.03 -12.52
N SER A 193 -4.36 -7.06 -13.42
CA SER A 193 -3.39 -6.00 -13.69
C SER A 193 -3.08 -5.15 -12.46
N ARG A 194 -1.82 -4.73 -12.30
CA ARG A 194 -1.36 -3.74 -11.31
C ARG A 194 -1.71 -4.06 -9.86
N LYS A 195 -1.64 -5.34 -9.47
CA LYS A 195 -1.90 -5.80 -8.12
C LYS A 195 -0.69 -5.55 -7.21
N SER A 196 -0.95 -5.37 -5.91
CA SER A 196 0.09 -5.24 -4.89
C SER A 196 1.06 -6.42 -4.95
N ALA A 197 2.32 -6.15 -4.65
CA ALA A 197 3.38 -7.15 -4.54
C ALA A 197 4.21 -6.90 -3.28
N ALA A 198 4.49 -7.95 -2.52
CA ALA A 198 5.35 -7.88 -1.35
C ALA A 198 6.34 -9.05 -1.35
N LEU A 199 7.55 -8.78 -0.88
CA LEU A 199 8.59 -9.78 -0.66
C LEU A 199 8.90 -9.81 0.85
N PRO A 200 8.28 -10.73 1.62
CA PRO A 200 8.48 -10.80 3.06
C PRO A 200 9.97 -10.92 3.43
N GLY A 201 10.43 -10.12 4.39
CA GLY A 201 11.82 -10.08 4.83
C GLY A 201 12.79 -9.31 3.93
N ALA A 202 12.40 -8.91 2.72
CA ALA A 202 13.24 -8.10 1.85
C ALA A 202 13.15 -6.61 2.22
N LYS A 203 14.30 -5.95 2.35
CA LYS A 203 14.37 -4.51 2.63
C LYS A 203 14.45 -3.73 1.31
N ILE A 204 13.29 -3.55 0.68
CA ILE A 204 13.16 -2.82 -0.58
C ILE A 204 12.67 -1.40 -0.25
N TYR A 205 13.38 -0.40 -0.73
CA TYR A 205 13.07 1.01 -0.50
C TYR A 205 12.77 1.72 -1.83
N PRO A 206 11.53 1.61 -2.33
CA PRO A 206 11.13 2.39 -3.50
C PRO A 206 11.14 3.90 -3.20
N PRO A 207 11.23 4.77 -4.23
CA PRO A 207 11.04 6.20 -4.06
C PRO A 207 9.73 6.52 -3.36
N THR A 208 9.71 7.51 -2.48
CA THR A 208 8.53 7.92 -1.70
C THR A 208 7.37 8.33 -2.59
N LEU A 209 7.65 9.09 -3.65
CA LEU A 209 6.69 9.57 -4.62
C LEU A 209 6.96 8.97 -6.00
N THR A 210 5.91 8.59 -6.68
CA THR A 210 5.95 8.19 -8.09
C THR A 210 5.81 9.42 -8.99
N ASN A 211 6.12 9.28 -10.29
CA ASN A 211 5.86 10.34 -11.27
C ASN A 211 4.36 10.70 -11.33
N SER A 212 3.47 9.74 -11.11
CA SER A 212 2.03 9.96 -11.02
C SER A 212 1.67 10.81 -9.80
N ASP A 213 2.29 10.53 -8.65
CA ASP A 213 2.06 11.31 -7.43
C ASP A 213 2.48 12.76 -7.62
N LEU A 214 3.65 13.01 -8.21
CA LEU A 214 4.13 14.35 -8.51
C LEU A 214 3.19 15.09 -9.47
N ALA A 215 2.68 14.41 -10.50
CA ALA A 215 1.70 15.00 -11.41
C ALA A 215 0.37 15.35 -10.71
N ASN A 216 -0.10 14.49 -9.81
CA ASN A 216 -1.31 14.73 -9.02
C ASN A 216 -1.12 15.89 -8.01
N ILE A 217 0.03 15.98 -7.34
CA ILE A 217 0.36 17.05 -6.39
C ILE A 217 0.36 18.41 -7.09
N LYS A 218 0.91 18.51 -8.30
CA LYS A 218 0.96 19.77 -9.06
C LYS A 218 -0.39 20.43 -9.28
N ILE A 219 -1.46 19.64 -9.42
CA ILE A 219 -2.82 20.14 -9.66
C ILE A 219 -3.71 20.08 -8.41
N ALA A 220 -3.19 19.61 -7.28
CA ALA A 220 -3.98 19.33 -6.09
C ALA A 220 -4.71 20.57 -5.57
N LYS A 221 -4.01 21.71 -5.49
CA LYS A 221 -4.59 22.98 -5.02
C LYS A 221 -5.72 23.48 -5.93
N GLU A 222 -5.51 23.45 -7.24
CA GLU A 222 -6.51 23.86 -8.26
C GLU A 222 -7.76 22.98 -8.17
N MET A 223 -7.60 21.69 -7.97
CA MET A 223 -8.69 20.72 -7.81
C MET A 223 -9.42 20.87 -6.46
N GLY A 224 -8.87 21.65 -5.52
CA GLY A 224 -9.44 21.91 -4.20
C GLY A 224 -9.19 20.77 -3.21
N VAL A 225 -8.08 20.06 -3.35
CA VAL A 225 -7.61 19.08 -2.37
C VAL A 225 -7.30 19.80 -1.06
N THR A 226 -7.73 19.23 0.05
CA THR A 226 -7.52 19.76 1.41
C THR A 226 -6.53 18.93 2.21
N GLY A 227 -6.25 17.71 1.77
CA GLY A 227 -5.28 16.84 2.42
C GLY A 227 -4.72 15.78 1.48
N VAL A 228 -3.43 15.52 1.63
CA VAL A 228 -2.69 14.47 0.94
C VAL A 228 -2.34 13.37 1.93
N MET A 229 -2.69 12.14 1.61
CA MET A 229 -2.38 10.96 2.40
C MET A 229 -1.16 10.26 1.77
N GLN A 230 -0.03 10.20 2.51
CA GLN A 230 1.16 9.47 2.09
C GLN A 230 1.09 8.04 2.60
N PRO A 231 1.00 7.03 1.73
CA PRO A 231 1.00 5.63 2.14
C PRO A 231 2.40 5.12 2.47
N PHE A 232 2.47 4.03 3.22
CA PHE A 232 3.69 3.28 3.55
C PHE A 232 4.82 4.12 4.14
N VAL A 233 4.50 5.13 4.96
CA VAL A 233 5.50 5.98 5.61
C VAL A 233 6.45 5.12 6.45
N ARG A 234 7.75 5.26 6.18
CA ARG A 234 8.83 4.50 6.82
C ARG A 234 9.62 5.34 7.82
N ASP A 235 9.80 6.62 7.50
CA ASP A 235 10.49 7.58 8.36
C ASP A 235 10.19 9.03 7.97
N HIS A 236 10.83 9.96 8.69
CA HIS A 236 10.66 11.40 8.52
C HIS A 236 10.98 11.87 7.09
N SER A 237 11.94 11.26 6.41
CA SER A 237 12.35 11.69 5.06
C SER A 237 11.24 11.47 4.03
N ASP A 238 10.38 10.47 4.22
CA ASP A 238 9.21 10.27 3.36
C ASP A 238 8.24 11.48 3.45
N LEU A 239 8.01 12.00 4.65
CA LEU A 239 7.12 13.14 4.85
C LEU A 239 7.73 14.45 4.34
N GLU A 240 9.04 14.64 4.52
CA GLU A 240 9.72 15.82 3.97
C GLU A 240 9.73 15.82 2.44
N CYS A 241 9.86 14.65 1.80
CA CYS A 241 9.75 14.53 0.34
C CYS A 241 8.37 15.00 -0.16
N VAL A 242 7.27 14.64 0.53
CA VAL A 242 5.91 15.10 0.16
C VAL A 242 5.75 16.59 0.41
N LYS A 243 6.24 17.12 1.53
CA LYS A 243 6.20 18.56 1.84
C LYS A 243 6.95 19.39 0.79
N GLU A 244 8.11 18.91 0.36
CA GLU A 244 8.86 19.57 -0.70
C GLU A 244 8.07 19.63 -2.01
N ALA A 245 7.48 18.50 -2.42
CA ALA A 245 6.64 18.44 -3.61
C ALA A 245 5.41 19.37 -3.50
N LEU A 246 4.78 19.46 -2.32
CA LEU A 246 3.68 20.40 -2.06
C LEU A 246 4.16 21.86 -2.15
N ARG A 247 5.35 22.18 -1.61
CA ARG A 247 5.94 23.51 -1.68
C ARG A 247 6.25 23.91 -3.13
N GLU A 248 6.87 23.03 -3.90
CA GLU A 248 7.15 23.26 -5.33
C GLU A 248 5.86 23.48 -6.14
N ALA A 249 4.74 22.88 -5.72
CA ALA A 249 3.42 23.06 -6.31
C ALA A 249 2.67 24.30 -5.78
N GLY A 250 3.23 25.10 -4.85
CA GLY A 250 2.55 26.22 -4.20
C GLY A 250 1.31 25.80 -3.40
N ALA A 251 1.35 24.60 -2.80
CA ALA A 251 0.24 23.90 -2.14
C ALA A 251 0.55 23.57 -0.67
N GLU A 252 1.35 24.40 0.01
CA GLU A 252 1.79 24.20 1.41
C GLU A 252 0.65 24.23 2.42
N ASP A 253 -0.50 24.80 2.04
CA ASP A 253 -1.72 24.84 2.82
C ASP A 253 -2.52 23.50 2.83
N ILE A 254 -2.10 22.55 2.00
CA ILE A 254 -2.68 21.20 1.97
C ILE A 254 -2.10 20.36 3.12
N ARG A 255 -2.98 19.80 3.96
CA ARG A 255 -2.61 18.97 5.11
C ARG A 255 -1.95 17.67 4.68
N LEU A 256 -0.92 17.24 5.42
CA LEU A 256 -0.21 15.98 5.21
C LEU A 256 -0.63 14.92 6.22
N PHE A 257 -1.21 13.83 5.72
CA PHE A 257 -1.63 12.67 6.49
C PHE A 257 -0.63 11.54 6.32
N ALA A 258 0.00 11.10 7.41
CA ALA A 258 0.97 10.01 7.40
C ALA A 258 0.29 8.66 7.68
N LYS A 259 0.25 7.77 6.69
CA LYS A 259 -0.32 6.42 6.85
C LYS A 259 0.71 5.47 7.45
N ILE A 260 0.37 4.93 8.61
CA ILE A 260 1.18 3.92 9.30
C ILE A 260 0.66 2.54 8.90
N GLU A 261 1.43 1.90 8.02
CA GLU A 261 1.09 0.66 7.32
C GLU A 261 2.17 -0.42 7.45
N ASN A 262 3.26 -0.09 8.15
CA ASN A 262 4.40 -0.99 8.34
C ASN A 262 5.04 -0.78 9.72
N MET A 263 5.85 -1.74 10.16
CA MET A 263 6.49 -1.70 11.47
C MET A 263 7.61 -0.65 11.60
N ASP A 264 8.17 -0.17 10.49
CA ASP A 264 9.17 0.91 10.54
C ASP A 264 8.48 2.23 10.93
N GLY A 265 7.32 2.52 10.33
CA GLY A 265 6.46 3.65 10.72
C GLY A 265 6.03 3.58 12.19
N VAL A 266 5.64 2.38 12.68
CA VAL A 266 5.28 2.17 14.10
C VAL A 266 6.47 2.46 15.03
N ARG A 267 7.65 1.90 14.72
CA ARG A 267 8.86 2.08 15.53
C ARG A 267 9.35 3.53 15.56
N LYS A 268 9.22 4.25 14.44
CA LYS A 268 9.71 5.62 14.27
C LYS A 268 8.61 6.67 14.49
N LEU A 269 7.43 6.28 14.96
CA LEU A 269 6.25 7.14 15.06
C LEU A 269 6.55 8.50 15.72
N GLU A 270 7.29 8.51 16.83
CA GLU A 270 7.64 9.74 17.56
C GLU A 270 8.39 10.76 16.69
N LYS A 271 9.17 10.29 15.70
CA LYS A 271 9.86 11.15 14.74
C LYS A 271 8.93 11.63 13.61
N LEU A 272 7.84 10.91 13.36
CA LEU A 272 6.84 11.25 12.34
C LEU A 272 5.83 12.28 12.84
N LEU A 273 5.47 12.23 14.14
CA LEU A 273 4.45 13.09 14.74
C LEU A 273 4.65 14.60 14.43
N PRO A 274 5.85 15.20 14.53
CA PRO A 274 6.03 16.61 14.23
C PRO A 274 5.87 16.94 12.74
N ALA A 275 6.13 15.98 11.87
CA ALA A 275 6.16 16.18 10.42
C ALA A 275 4.80 15.98 9.73
N ALA A 276 3.87 15.28 10.35
CA ALA A 276 2.52 15.07 9.81
C ALA A 276 1.51 16.01 10.48
N ASP A 277 0.46 16.38 9.77
CA ASP A 277 -0.69 17.08 10.35
C ASP A 277 -1.64 16.10 11.05
N GLU A 278 -1.75 14.88 10.54
CA GLU A 278 -2.57 13.81 11.10
C GLU A 278 -1.92 12.44 10.83
N ILE A 279 -2.01 11.53 11.78
CA ILE A 279 -1.57 10.14 11.63
C ILE A 279 -2.75 9.28 11.19
N VAL A 280 -2.53 8.38 10.23
CA VAL A 280 -3.57 7.44 9.78
C VAL A 280 -3.16 6.02 10.16
N ILE A 281 -3.93 5.39 11.02
CA ILE A 281 -3.78 3.98 11.40
C ILE A 281 -4.49 3.16 10.32
N ALA A 282 -3.74 2.74 9.30
CA ALA A 282 -4.30 2.05 8.14
C ALA A 282 -4.21 0.52 8.35
N ARG A 283 -5.25 -0.02 8.96
CA ARG A 283 -5.30 -1.41 9.48
C ARG A 283 -5.20 -2.48 8.41
N GLY A 284 -5.50 -2.17 7.15
CA GLY A 284 -5.38 -3.11 6.04
C GLY A 284 -3.94 -3.61 5.88
N ASP A 285 -3.05 -2.73 5.48
CA ASP A 285 -1.64 -3.06 5.23
C ASP A 285 -0.86 -3.28 6.53
N LEU A 286 -1.17 -2.53 7.58
CA LEU A 286 -0.60 -2.78 8.91
C LEU A 286 -0.94 -4.18 9.43
N GLY A 287 -2.15 -4.69 9.15
CA GLY A 287 -2.56 -6.05 9.47
C GLY A 287 -1.82 -7.14 8.69
N ASN A 288 -1.21 -6.79 7.54
CA ASN A 288 -0.29 -7.68 6.82
C ASN A 288 1.13 -7.64 7.38
N ALA A 289 1.48 -6.60 8.14
CA ALA A 289 2.81 -6.39 8.72
C ALA A 289 2.97 -6.99 10.12
N VAL A 290 1.87 -7.41 10.78
CA VAL A 290 1.81 -8.01 12.11
C VAL A 290 0.85 -9.19 12.12
N HIS A 291 0.90 -10.05 13.15
CA HIS A 291 -0.16 -11.02 13.33
C HIS A 291 -1.49 -10.32 13.66
N LEU A 292 -2.59 -10.80 13.11
CA LEU A 292 -3.91 -10.15 13.29
C LEU A 292 -4.33 -10.01 14.76
N TRP A 293 -3.93 -10.92 15.64
CA TRP A 293 -4.20 -10.82 17.08
C TRP A 293 -3.36 -9.75 17.79
N ASP A 294 -2.25 -9.28 17.20
CA ASP A 294 -1.41 -8.21 17.74
C ASP A 294 -1.85 -6.82 17.23
N LEU A 295 -2.57 -6.75 16.12
CA LEU A 295 -3.01 -5.51 15.48
C LEU A 295 -3.76 -4.56 16.44
N PRO A 296 -4.70 -5.01 17.29
CA PRO A 296 -5.37 -4.12 18.25
C PRO A 296 -4.40 -3.47 19.24
N GLY A 297 -3.39 -4.23 19.70
CA GLY A 297 -2.33 -3.70 20.58
C GLY A 297 -1.48 -2.63 19.91
N VAL A 298 -1.10 -2.85 18.64
CA VAL A 298 -0.35 -1.88 17.83
C VAL A 298 -1.18 -0.61 17.56
N GLN A 299 -2.47 -0.76 17.21
CA GLN A 299 -3.39 0.38 17.06
C GLN A 299 -3.43 1.23 18.32
N ARG A 300 -3.62 0.60 19.48
CA ARG A 300 -3.67 1.28 20.78
C ARG A 300 -2.36 1.99 21.10
N GLN A 301 -1.22 1.35 20.86
CA GLN A 301 0.10 1.97 21.05
C GLN A 301 0.26 3.25 20.20
N ILE A 302 -0.18 3.23 18.94
CA ILE A 302 -0.15 4.41 18.05
C ILE A 302 -1.08 5.50 18.60
N ALA A 303 -2.31 5.15 18.97
CA ALA A 303 -3.30 6.08 19.51
C ALA A 303 -2.80 6.76 20.79
N GLU A 304 -2.23 6.00 21.73
CA GLU A 304 -1.65 6.53 22.98
C GLU A 304 -0.52 7.53 22.72
N LYS A 305 0.39 7.22 21.79
CA LYS A 305 1.49 8.14 21.40
C LYS A 305 0.97 9.40 20.74
N CYS A 306 -0.02 9.29 19.86
CA CYS A 306 -0.66 10.43 19.22
C CYS A 306 -1.32 11.34 20.25
N ARG A 307 -2.10 10.79 21.18
CA ARG A 307 -2.74 11.55 22.26
C ARG A 307 -1.70 12.24 23.16
N ALA A 308 -0.66 11.53 23.56
CA ALA A 308 0.41 12.09 24.40
C ALA A 308 1.12 13.29 23.74
N ALA A 309 1.21 13.28 22.40
CA ALA A 309 1.79 14.35 21.62
C ALA A 309 0.79 15.42 21.16
N GLY A 310 -0.50 15.32 21.53
CA GLY A 310 -1.55 16.20 21.03
C GLY A 310 -1.74 16.13 19.51
N LYS A 311 -1.35 15.00 18.88
CA LYS A 311 -1.44 14.79 17.44
C LYS A 311 -2.75 14.10 17.09
N PRO A 312 -3.59 14.69 16.21
CA PRO A 312 -4.79 14.00 15.73
C PRO A 312 -4.44 12.73 14.97
N PHE A 313 -5.30 11.72 15.07
CA PHE A 313 -5.17 10.49 14.31
C PHE A 313 -6.51 10.01 13.77
N MET A 314 -6.44 9.29 12.66
CA MET A 314 -7.54 8.66 11.94
C MET A 314 -7.45 7.15 12.02
N VAL A 315 -8.57 6.45 12.18
CA VAL A 315 -8.64 4.98 12.05
C VAL A 315 -9.37 4.62 10.77
N VAL A 316 -8.77 3.75 9.96
CA VAL A 316 -9.32 3.37 8.65
C VAL A 316 -9.21 1.87 8.39
N THR A 317 -9.98 1.41 7.43
CA THR A 317 -10.04 0.04 6.87
C THR A 317 -10.85 -0.92 7.73
N GLN A 318 -11.79 -1.60 7.08
CA GLN A 318 -12.66 -2.61 7.66
C GLN A 318 -13.45 -2.12 8.90
N MET A 319 -13.90 -0.86 8.88
CA MET A 319 -14.69 -0.31 9.98
C MET A 319 -16.11 -0.88 9.99
N LEU A 320 -16.71 -1.07 8.80
CA LEU A 320 -18.05 -1.64 8.58
C LEU A 320 -18.04 -2.60 7.38
N ALA A 321 -16.99 -3.44 7.25
CA ALA A 321 -16.75 -4.28 6.08
C ALA A 321 -17.92 -5.20 5.73
N SER A 322 -18.67 -5.71 6.72
CA SER A 322 -19.86 -6.53 6.47
C SER A 322 -20.94 -5.76 5.68
N MET A 323 -20.96 -4.44 5.82
CA MET A 323 -21.94 -3.59 5.15
C MET A 323 -21.65 -3.36 3.65
N GLU A 324 -20.56 -3.89 3.11
CA GLU A 324 -20.42 -3.97 1.66
C GLU A 324 -21.56 -4.81 1.04
N ARG A 325 -22.09 -5.79 1.77
CA ARG A 325 -23.13 -6.73 1.32
C ARG A 325 -24.32 -6.85 2.27
N SER A 326 -24.30 -6.21 3.44
CA SER A 326 -25.38 -6.21 4.42
C SER A 326 -25.87 -4.79 4.72
N PRO A 327 -27.16 -4.54 4.84
CA PRO A 327 -27.70 -3.23 5.21
C PRO A 327 -27.46 -2.87 6.69
N VAL A 328 -27.00 -3.82 7.50
CA VAL A 328 -26.70 -3.65 8.92
C VAL A 328 -25.34 -4.21 9.26
N PRO A 329 -24.56 -3.53 10.14
CA PRO A 329 -23.25 -4.00 10.57
C PRO A 329 -23.34 -5.13 11.60
N THR A 330 -22.24 -5.79 11.83
CA THR A 330 -22.07 -6.65 12.98
C THR A 330 -21.92 -5.85 14.29
N ARG A 331 -22.20 -6.48 15.42
CA ARG A 331 -21.96 -5.85 16.73
C ARG A 331 -20.48 -5.57 16.99
N ALA A 332 -19.58 -6.39 16.45
CA ALA A 332 -18.15 -6.20 16.56
C ALA A 332 -17.69 -4.92 15.84
N GLU A 333 -18.21 -4.64 14.65
CA GLU A 333 -17.88 -3.43 13.88
C GLU A 333 -18.39 -2.15 14.56
N VAL A 334 -19.61 -2.17 15.10
CA VAL A 334 -20.14 -1.04 15.88
C VAL A 334 -19.27 -0.79 17.12
N ASN A 335 -18.87 -1.86 17.83
CA ASN A 335 -17.98 -1.77 18.98
C ASN A 335 -16.59 -1.25 18.61
N ASP A 336 -16.07 -1.63 17.45
CA ASP A 336 -14.77 -1.16 16.92
C ASP A 336 -14.79 0.36 16.67
N ILE A 337 -15.82 0.89 16.01
CA ILE A 337 -16.01 2.34 15.83
C ILE A 337 -16.10 3.05 17.19
N PHE A 338 -16.90 2.52 18.10
CA PHE A 338 -17.09 3.10 19.42
C PHE A 338 -15.74 3.22 20.16
N HIS A 339 -14.95 2.16 20.18
CA HIS A 339 -13.64 2.17 20.82
C HIS A 339 -12.63 3.07 20.12
N ALA A 340 -12.64 3.16 18.79
CA ALA A 340 -11.78 4.10 18.08
C ALA A 340 -12.01 5.55 18.54
N VAL A 341 -13.28 5.94 18.74
CA VAL A 341 -13.65 7.26 19.30
C VAL A 341 -13.18 7.39 20.75
N MET A 342 -13.47 6.41 21.60
CA MET A 342 -13.02 6.41 23.01
C MET A 342 -11.49 6.41 23.18
N ASP A 343 -10.77 5.86 22.19
CA ASP A 343 -9.31 5.95 22.12
C ASP A 343 -8.83 7.34 21.65
N GLY A 344 -9.74 8.26 21.30
CA GLY A 344 -9.46 9.65 20.93
C GLY A 344 -9.19 9.86 19.45
N ALA A 345 -9.71 9.00 18.56
CA ALA A 345 -9.60 9.21 17.12
C ALA A 345 -10.28 10.53 16.70
N ALA A 346 -9.54 11.42 16.05
CA ALA A 346 -10.06 12.69 15.52
C ALA A 346 -10.95 12.46 14.29
N SER A 347 -10.76 11.37 13.59
CA SER A 347 -11.55 11.00 12.41
C SER A 347 -11.57 9.49 12.19
N ILE A 348 -12.60 9.03 11.50
CA ILE A 348 -12.77 7.63 11.08
C ILE A 348 -13.12 7.63 9.60
N MET A 349 -12.58 6.69 8.84
CA MET A 349 -12.84 6.59 7.41
C MET A 349 -13.22 5.16 7.01
N VAL A 350 -14.27 5.04 6.20
CA VAL A 350 -14.65 3.83 5.47
C VAL A 350 -14.06 3.86 4.06
N THR A 351 -13.89 2.72 3.43
CA THR A 351 -13.25 2.56 2.12
C THR A 351 -14.13 1.76 1.15
N GLY A 352 -13.96 0.44 1.09
CA GLY A 352 -14.75 -0.46 0.25
C GLY A 352 -16.25 -0.35 0.50
N GLU A 353 -16.63 -0.15 1.74
CA GLU A 353 -18.01 -0.08 2.21
C GLU A 353 -18.83 0.99 1.48
N THR A 354 -18.20 2.10 1.10
CA THR A 354 -18.86 3.19 0.34
C THR A 354 -18.44 3.25 -1.13
N ALA A 355 -17.31 2.64 -1.50
CA ALA A 355 -16.79 2.69 -2.87
C ALA A 355 -17.40 1.60 -3.78
N VAL A 356 -17.58 0.39 -3.23
CA VAL A 356 -18.06 -0.79 -3.96
C VAL A 356 -19.20 -1.52 -3.25
N GLY A 357 -19.57 -1.07 -2.04
CA GLY A 357 -20.65 -1.65 -1.24
C GLY A 357 -22.02 -1.30 -1.78
N ASP A 358 -23.00 -2.15 -1.46
CA ASP A 358 -24.40 -2.01 -1.90
C ASP A 358 -25.18 -0.98 -1.05
N TYR A 359 -24.67 -0.62 0.15
CA TYR A 359 -25.39 0.19 1.15
C TYR A 359 -24.64 1.45 1.62
N PRO A 360 -24.04 2.28 0.73
CA PRO A 360 -23.15 3.37 1.13
C PRO A 360 -23.80 4.43 2.02
N VAL A 361 -25.09 4.64 1.88
CA VAL A 361 -25.84 5.62 2.69
C VAL A 361 -26.03 5.11 4.12
N GLU A 362 -26.36 3.82 4.27
CA GLU A 362 -26.55 3.19 5.58
C GLU A 362 -25.20 3.06 6.33
N VAL A 363 -24.12 2.79 5.61
CA VAL A 363 -22.73 2.81 6.16
C VAL A 363 -22.47 4.13 6.87
N ILE A 364 -22.70 5.27 6.20
CA ILE A 364 -22.52 6.60 6.81
C ILE A 364 -23.48 6.82 7.98
N ARG A 365 -24.72 6.35 7.88
CA ARG A 365 -25.70 6.47 8.96
C ARG A 365 -25.25 5.73 10.22
N TYR A 366 -24.83 4.47 10.09
CA TYR A 366 -24.34 3.69 11.22
C TYR A 366 -23.08 4.28 11.81
N MET A 367 -22.11 4.65 10.98
CA MET A 367 -20.85 5.25 11.43
C MET A 367 -21.10 6.53 12.24
N VAL A 368 -21.86 7.48 11.70
CA VAL A 368 -22.11 8.76 12.37
C VAL A 368 -22.93 8.59 13.67
N ASN A 369 -23.92 7.70 13.69
CA ASN A 369 -24.69 7.45 14.91
C ASN A 369 -23.86 6.77 16.01
N THR A 370 -22.94 5.87 15.64
CA THR A 370 -22.03 5.22 16.60
C THR A 370 -21.03 6.23 17.17
N VAL A 371 -20.46 7.09 16.32
CA VAL A 371 -19.57 8.19 16.78
C VAL A 371 -20.31 9.08 17.80
N ARG A 372 -21.51 9.57 17.44
CA ARG A 372 -22.33 10.40 18.34
C ARG A 372 -22.68 9.70 19.66
N SER A 373 -22.83 8.38 19.62
CA SER A 373 -23.07 7.59 20.85
C SER A 373 -21.85 7.54 21.74
N ALA A 374 -20.66 7.36 21.17
CA ALA A 374 -19.41 7.35 21.90
C ALA A 374 -19.07 8.72 22.51
N GLU A 375 -19.23 9.81 21.73
CA GLU A 375 -19.03 11.19 22.20
C GLU A 375 -19.93 11.56 23.40
N LYS A 376 -21.15 11.00 23.48
CA LYS A 376 -22.03 11.20 24.62
C LYS A 376 -21.53 10.51 25.89
N GLU A 377 -20.89 9.37 25.76
CA GLU A 377 -20.30 8.65 26.91
C GLU A 377 -19.01 9.34 27.39
N GLU A 378 -18.19 9.87 26.48
CA GLU A 378 -16.96 10.60 26.82
C GLU A 378 -17.28 11.90 27.60
N ASN A 379 -18.44 12.53 27.37
CA ASN A 379 -18.88 13.75 28.04
C ASN A 379 -19.68 13.50 29.36
N ARG A 380 -19.82 12.24 29.79
CA ARG A 380 -20.46 11.86 31.06
C ARG A 380 -19.43 11.75 32.19
#